data_54e6e15cbf2c2f7d7996e4f2fbd9b840
#
_entry.id   54e6e15cbf2c2f7d7996e4f2fbd9b840
#
_cell.length_a   1.000
_cell.length_b   1.000
_cell.length_c   1.000
_cell.angle_alpha   90.00
_cell.angle_beta   90.00
_cell.angle_gamma   90.00
#
_symmetry.space_group_name_H-M   'P 1'
#
loop_
_entity.id
_entity.type
_entity.pdbx_description
1 polymer ?
#
loop_
_entity_poly.entity_id
_entity_poly.type
_entity_poly.pdbx_seq_one_letter_code
_entity_poly.pdbx_strand_id
1 'polypeptide(L)'
;MLEKITGHDDLIALDASQRDQLCGEIRSFLVQHIAKTGGHLASNLGVVELTVAIETVFDTNTDRLVFDVGHQSYVHKLLTGRQADFARLRQFGGMAGFPKPSESGTDAFVAGHASSSVSIALGMARARTLRQEDYNVIALIGDGAATGGMAYEGLNDAAVSKEPMIVILNDNEMSIDHNVGGMAKHLSRLRTKERYLGMKASYRSLLGRLPGGKAIYRVTRGIKEWLKRVLLPTTKFENMGLNYLGPVDGHNVEELIRILKVARDLRSPVLVHVMTHKGHGYKPAEEQPSRFHGVGKFDPDTGKAVSKGGPTFSDRFGATMCALAAQNDKICAITAAMPGGTGLLGFKEKFPKRLFDVGIAEEHAVSMAGGLAKQGMTPVVALYSTFLQRSYDQILQDVAMLKLPVVLAVDRAGLVGEDGETHHGIFDVGFLRQAPGMTVLCPASCKELEDMLTWAVDQKDGPVAIRYPRGGDRGYSESGWNGIASAVCHRSGTDATILTYGTMLENVLSAAEILSAQGVNVTVLRLMKIDPLCAEQLLPLITGDLLIVEEAAGAGIGEALAWELRKLAPELRIDGMDLGCRFITHGSLPELYRHYGLDPESIAKRLMEVRQNES
;
A
#
# COMPACT_ATOMS: atom_id res chain seq x y z
N MET A 1 -29.61 -4.23 -15.50
CA MET A 1 -29.83 -5.00 -14.24
C MET A 1 -29.06 -4.36 -13.08
N LEU A 2 -27.79 -4.03 -13.24
CA LEU A 2 -26.93 -3.42 -12.22
C LEU A 2 -27.56 -2.20 -11.53
N GLU A 3 -28.21 -1.31 -12.28
CA GLU A 3 -28.88 -0.12 -11.75
C GLU A 3 -29.98 -0.40 -10.70
N LYS A 4 -30.47 -1.64 -10.64
CA LYS A 4 -31.52 -2.06 -9.70
C LYS A 4 -30.95 -2.73 -8.43
N ILE A 5 -29.66 -3.00 -8.40
CA ILE A 5 -28.99 -3.66 -7.26
C ILE A 5 -28.54 -2.57 -6.29
N THR A 6 -29.06 -2.62 -5.08
CA THR A 6 -28.74 -1.69 -4.00
C THR A 6 -28.25 -2.39 -2.73
N GLY A 7 -28.37 -3.72 -2.66
CA GLY A 7 -27.95 -4.50 -1.52
C GLY A 7 -28.24 -5.99 -1.63
N HIS A 8 -28.09 -6.69 -0.51
CA HIS A 8 -28.22 -8.14 -0.38
C HIS A 8 -29.57 -8.68 -0.86
N ASP A 9 -30.69 -8.04 -0.51
CA ASP A 9 -32.04 -8.51 -0.86
C ASP A 9 -32.26 -8.58 -2.37
N ASP A 10 -31.69 -7.64 -3.13
CA ASP A 10 -31.78 -7.65 -4.59
C ASP A 10 -31.00 -8.82 -5.18
N LEU A 11 -29.85 -9.17 -4.58
CA LEU A 11 -28.97 -10.24 -5.07
C LEU A 11 -29.54 -11.64 -4.82
N ILE A 12 -30.15 -11.87 -3.67
CA ILE A 12 -30.76 -13.18 -3.36
C ILE A 12 -31.98 -13.47 -4.24
N ALA A 13 -32.65 -12.44 -4.77
CA ALA A 13 -33.79 -12.56 -5.67
C ALA A 13 -33.41 -13.02 -7.09
N LEU A 14 -32.12 -12.89 -7.48
CA LEU A 14 -31.64 -13.24 -8.81
C LEU A 14 -31.53 -14.76 -9.00
N ASP A 15 -31.87 -15.25 -10.19
CA ASP A 15 -31.52 -16.59 -10.63
C ASP A 15 -30.07 -16.68 -11.16
N ALA A 16 -29.60 -17.89 -11.51
CA ALA A 16 -28.23 -18.09 -11.97
C ALA A 16 -27.90 -17.32 -13.25
N SER A 17 -28.80 -17.29 -14.24
CA SER A 17 -28.59 -16.55 -15.50
C SER A 17 -28.54 -15.05 -15.29
N GLN A 18 -29.36 -14.53 -14.36
CA GLN A 18 -29.38 -13.13 -13.98
C GLN A 18 -28.10 -12.73 -13.27
N ARG A 19 -27.53 -13.58 -12.41
CA ARG A 19 -26.23 -13.35 -11.76
C ARG A 19 -25.08 -13.31 -12.76
N ASP A 20 -25.06 -14.21 -13.73
CA ASP A 20 -24.06 -14.19 -14.82
C ASP A 20 -24.16 -12.92 -15.66
N GLN A 21 -25.39 -12.50 -16.01
CA GLN A 21 -25.62 -11.22 -16.71
C GLN A 21 -25.13 -10.04 -15.87
N LEU A 22 -25.43 -10.01 -14.57
CA LEU A 22 -24.97 -8.96 -13.65
C LEU A 22 -23.44 -8.86 -13.61
N CYS A 23 -22.72 -9.98 -13.58
CA CYS A 23 -21.25 -10.00 -13.64
C CYS A 23 -20.72 -9.34 -14.93
N GLY A 24 -21.36 -9.59 -16.07
CA GLY A 24 -21.02 -8.93 -17.34
C GLY A 24 -21.25 -7.42 -17.31
N GLU A 25 -22.38 -6.96 -16.75
CA GLU A 25 -22.69 -5.54 -16.61
C GLU A 25 -21.73 -4.83 -15.66
N ILE A 26 -21.35 -5.46 -14.52
CA ILE A 26 -20.35 -4.94 -13.56
C ILE A 26 -18.99 -4.74 -14.26
N ARG A 27 -18.51 -5.72 -15.04
CA ARG A 27 -17.25 -5.58 -15.79
C ARG A 27 -17.27 -4.41 -16.75
N SER A 28 -18.34 -4.30 -17.54
CA SER A 28 -18.51 -3.19 -18.49
C SER A 28 -18.52 -1.85 -17.77
N PHE A 29 -19.24 -1.76 -16.65
CA PHE A 29 -19.29 -0.56 -15.82
C PHE A 29 -17.91 -0.17 -15.29
N LEU A 30 -17.17 -1.11 -14.72
CA LEU A 30 -15.83 -0.87 -14.16
C LEU A 30 -14.85 -0.38 -15.22
N VAL A 31 -14.80 -1.03 -16.40
CA VAL A 31 -13.91 -0.61 -17.48
C VAL A 31 -14.20 0.81 -17.92
N GLN A 32 -15.50 1.16 -18.12
CA GLN A 32 -15.90 2.49 -18.59
C GLN A 32 -15.64 3.60 -17.57
N HIS A 33 -15.87 3.35 -16.28
CA HIS A 33 -15.69 4.35 -15.23
C HIS A 33 -14.22 4.54 -14.87
N ILE A 34 -13.48 3.45 -14.66
CA ILE A 34 -12.06 3.53 -14.32
C ILE A 34 -11.23 4.08 -15.49
N ALA A 35 -11.64 3.87 -16.74
CA ALA A 35 -11.02 4.53 -17.90
C ALA A 35 -11.02 6.07 -17.77
N LYS A 36 -12.05 6.66 -17.13
CA LYS A 36 -12.20 8.11 -16.93
C LYS A 36 -11.56 8.63 -15.66
N THR A 37 -11.65 7.87 -14.56
CA THR A 37 -11.17 8.31 -13.23
C THR A 37 -9.76 7.83 -12.90
N GLY A 38 -9.30 6.73 -13.53
CA GLY A 38 -8.20 5.92 -13.04
C GLY A 38 -8.65 5.05 -11.85
N GLY A 39 -7.79 4.14 -11.40
CA GLY A 39 -8.05 3.26 -10.26
C GLY A 39 -7.50 1.85 -10.41
N HIS A 40 -7.98 0.93 -9.56
CA HIS A 40 -7.53 -0.46 -9.52
C HIS A 40 -8.44 -1.34 -10.38
N LEU A 41 -8.11 -1.51 -11.68
CA LEU A 41 -9.01 -2.21 -12.61
C LEU A 41 -8.82 -3.74 -12.56
N ALA A 42 -7.61 -4.23 -12.81
CA ALA A 42 -7.37 -5.66 -13.00
C ALA A 42 -7.75 -6.50 -11.76
N SER A 43 -7.49 -5.99 -10.57
CA SER A 43 -7.82 -6.66 -9.30
C SER A 43 -9.34 -6.78 -9.10
N ASN A 44 -10.10 -5.74 -9.45
CA ASN A 44 -11.57 -5.75 -9.36
C ASN A 44 -12.20 -6.67 -10.41
N LEU A 45 -11.72 -6.66 -11.65
CA LEU A 45 -12.20 -7.56 -12.70
C LEU A 45 -12.01 -9.04 -12.33
N GLY A 46 -10.94 -9.37 -11.61
CA GLY A 46 -10.64 -10.72 -11.17
C GLY A 46 -11.56 -11.25 -10.06
N VAL A 47 -12.29 -10.39 -9.35
CA VAL A 47 -13.12 -10.79 -8.20
C VAL A 47 -14.61 -10.49 -8.38
N VAL A 48 -15.08 -10.27 -9.59
CA VAL A 48 -16.48 -9.92 -9.84
C VAL A 48 -17.41 -11.03 -9.35
N GLU A 49 -17.25 -12.25 -9.83
CA GLU A 49 -18.07 -13.40 -9.44
C GLU A 49 -17.92 -13.72 -7.95
N LEU A 50 -16.69 -13.65 -7.43
CA LEU A 50 -16.42 -13.90 -6.02
C LEU A 50 -17.17 -12.90 -5.13
N THR A 51 -17.15 -11.60 -5.48
CA THR A 51 -17.84 -10.57 -4.69
C THR A 51 -19.36 -10.69 -4.80
N VAL A 52 -19.90 -10.97 -6.01
CA VAL A 52 -21.33 -11.25 -6.20
C VAL A 52 -21.76 -12.45 -5.34
N ALA A 53 -20.96 -13.51 -5.28
CA ALA A 53 -21.24 -14.67 -4.44
C ALA A 53 -21.17 -14.35 -2.94
N ILE A 54 -20.20 -13.54 -2.50
CA ILE A 54 -20.07 -13.10 -1.10
C ILE A 54 -21.34 -12.30 -0.71
N GLU A 55 -21.68 -11.27 -1.47
CA GLU A 55 -22.83 -10.40 -1.19
C GLU A 55 -24.19 -11.14 -1.32
N THR A 56 -24.25 -12.24 -2.08
CA THR A 56 -25.43 -13.12 -2.16
C THR A 56 -25.58 -14.02 -0.93
N VAL A 57 -24.47 -14.42 -0.28
CA VAL A 57 -24.49 -15.35 0.87
C VAL A 57 -24.51 -14.63 2.21
N PHE A 58 -23.89 -13.46 2.28
CA PHE A 58 -23.71 -12.67 3.48
C PHE A 58 -24.31 -11.27 3.30
N ASP A 59 -25.10 -10.84 4.28
CA ASP A 59 -25.60 -9.46 4.33
C ASP A 59 -24.58 -8.57 5.02
N THR A 60 -23.82 -7.79 4.27
CA THR A 60 -22.78 -6.91 4.79
C THR A 60 -23.29 -5.73 5.63
N ASN A 61 -24.61 -5.51 5.72
CA ASN A 61 -25.18 -4.62 6.72
C ASN A 61 -25.06 -5.21 8.14
N THR A 62 -25.13 -6.53 8.27
CA THR A 62 -25.05 -7.25 9.55
C THR A 62 -23.76 -8.04 9.69
N ASP A 63 -23.32 -8.74 8.65
CA ASP A 63 -22.07 -9.48 8.60
C ASP A 63 -20.86 -8.55 8.43
N ARG A 64 -19.66 -9.02 8.74
CA ARG A 64 -18.43 -8.21 8.68
C ARG A 64 -17.50 -8.76 7.59
N LEU A 65 -17.44 -8.05 6.47
CA LEU A 65 -16.48 -8.34 5.37
C LEU A 65 -15.25 -7.42 5.52
N VAL A 66 -14.12 -8.02 5.86
CA VAL A 66 -12.84 -7.34 6.00
C VAL A 66 -11.98 -7.62 4.77
N PHE A 67 -11.70 -6.59 3.99
CA PHE A 67 -10.80 -6.68 2.84
C PHE A 67 -9.33 -6.55 3.28
N ASP A 68 -8.46 -7.37 2.71
CA ASP A 68 -7.03 -7.17 2.78
C ASP A 68 -6.57 -6.26 1.64
N VAL A 69 -5.73 -5.27 1.90
CA VAL A 69 -5.41 -4.15 0.99
C VAL A 69 -6.66 -3.33 0.62
N GLY A 70 -7.72 -3.95 0.13
CA GLY A 70 -8.98 -3.31 -0.20
C GLY A 70 -9.06 -2.68 -1.59
N HIS A 71 -8.01 -2.75 -2.41
CA HIS A 71 -8.00 -2.25 -3.78
C HIS A 71 -8.96 -3.01 -4.72
N GLN A 72 -9.46 -4.18 -4.32
CA GLN A 72 -10.44 -5.02 -5.02
C GLN A 72 -11.88 -4.83 -4.51
N SER A 73 -12.20 -3.72 -3.82
CA SER A 73 -13.51 -3.49 -3.19
C SER A 73 -14.54 -2.79 -4.07
N TYR A 74 -14.22 -2.45 -5.32
CA TYR A 74 -15.13 -1.66 -6.17
C TYR A 74 -16.42 -2.42 -6.48
N VAL A 75 -16.36 -3.73 -6.67
CA VAL A 75 -17.55 -4.56 -6.89
C VAL A 75 -18.46 -4.55 -5.65
N HIS A 76 -17.89 -4.65 -4.45
CA HIS A 76 -18.62 -4.48 -3.19
C HIS A 76 -19.32 -3.12 -3.11
N LYS A 77 -18.58 -2.02 -3.43
CA LYS A 77 -19.17 -0.67 -3.45
C LYS A 77 -20.33 -0.55 -4.44
N LEU A 78 -20.21 -1.16 -5.63
CA LEU A 78 -21.29 -1.20 -6.62
C LEU A 78 -22.53 -1.93 -6.08
N LEU A 79 -22.35 -3.09 -5.48
CA LEU A 79 -23.44 -3.95 -5.00
C LEU A 79 -24.12 -3.44 -3.72
N THR A 80 -23.47 -2.50 -3.03
CA THR A 80 -23.97 -1.86 -1.79
C THR A 80 -24.46 -0.42 -2.02
N GLY A 81 -24.95 -0.11 -3.22
CA GLY A 81 -25.72 1.10 -3.55
C GLY A 81 -24.90 2.35 -3.91
N ARG A 82 -23.57 2.24 -4.08
CA ARG A 82 -22.68 3.39 -4.36
C ARG A 82 -22.36 3.59 -5.85
N GLN A 83 -23.21 3.16 -6.76
CA GLN A 83 -22.98 3.22 -8.22
C GLN A 83 -22.83 4.65 -8.73
N ALA A 84 -23.64 5.58 -8.25
CA ALA A 84 -23.58 6.98 -8.69
C ALA A 84 -22.26 7.67 -8.30
N ASP A 85 -21.64 7.25 -7.20
CA ASP A 85 -20.42 7.85 -6.66
C ASP A 85 -19.17 7.50 -7.49
N PHE A 86 -19.25 6.49 -8.36
CA PHE A 86 -18.14 6.12 -9.23
C PHE A 86 -17.73 7.24 -10.21
N ALA A 87 -18.62 8.18 -10.53
CA ALA A 87 -18.28 9.36 -11.31
C ALA A 87 -17.18 10.22 -10.62
N ARG A 88 -17.08 10.15 -9.30
CA ARG A 88 -16.12 10.88 -8.47
C ARG A 88 -15.18 9.96 -7.69
N LEU A 89 -14.98 8.72 -8.16
CA LEU A 89 -14.04 7.77 -7.56
C LEU A 89 -12.63 8.38 -7.49
N ARG A 90 -12.02 8.37 -6.29
CA ARG A 90 -10.66 8.86 -6.01
C ARG A 90 -10.44 10.37 -6.27
N GLN A 91 -11.51 11.15 -6.43
CA GLN A 91 -11.46 12.60 -6.56
C GLN A 91 -11.76 13.27 -5.22
N PHE A 92 -11.24 14.45 -5.00
CA PHE A 92 -11.44 15.20 -3.77
C PHE A 92 -12.93 15.35 -3.40
N GLY A 93 -13.28 14.98 -2.17
CA GLY A 93 -14.67 14.96 -1.69
C GLY A 93 -15.57 13.92 -2.38
N GLY A 94 -15.01 13.00 -3.17
CA GLY A 94 -15.72 11.87 -3.79
C GLY A 94 -15.46 10.56 -3.05
N MET A 95 -15.81 9.44 -3.68
CA MET A 95 -15.67 8.10 -3.12
C MET A 95 -14.19 7.65 -3.07
N ALA A 96 -13.77 7.08 -1.95
CA ALA A 96 -12.41 6.54 -1.78
C ALA A 96 -12.16 5.30 -2.64
N GLY A 97 -10.90 5.07 -3.01
CA GLY A 97 -10.46 3.88 -3.75
C GLY A 97 -10.32 2.61 -2.89
N PHE A 98 -10.62 2.69 -1.58
CA PHE A 98 -10.52 1.61 -0.60
C PHE A 98 -11.77 1.58 0.27
N PRO A 99 -12.05 0.49 1.00
CA PRO A 99 -13.13 0.45 1.97
C PRO A 99 -12.97 1.52 3.05
N LYS A 100 -14.06 2.20 3.37
CA LYS A 100 -14.06 3.31 4.32
C LYS A 100 -15.38 3.32 5.13
N PRO A 101 -15.36 2.95 6.44
CA PRO A 101 -16.58 2.91 7.27
C PRO A 101 -17.34 4.22 7.35
N SER A 102 -16.67 5.36 7.15
CA SER A 102 -17.34 6.67 7.08
C SER A 102 -18.11 6.93 5.79
N GLU A 103 -17.94 6.11 4.74
CA GLU A 103 -18.71 6.16 3.49
C GLU A 103 -19.94 5.24 3.54
N SER A 104 -19.81 4.07 4.15
CA SER A 104 -20.90 3.10 4.25
C SER A 104 -20.72 2.18 5.46
N GLY A 105 -21.83 1.85 6.14
CA GLY A 105 -21.85 0.85 7.20
C GLY A 105 -21.50 -0.57 6.73
N THR A 106 -21.56 -0.84 5.41
CA THR A 106 -21.17 -2.12 4.82
C THR A 106 -19.66 -2.30 4.73
N ASP A 107 -18.87 -1.22 4.80
CA ASP A 107 -17.41 -1.26 4.90
C ASP A 107 -17.01 -1.55 6.35
N ALA A 108 -16.83 -2.80 6.72
CA ALA A 108 -16.61 -3.21 8.12
C ALA A 108 -15.33 -2.62 8.74
N PHE A 109 -14.30 -2.36 7.95
CA PHE A 109 -13.03 -1.80 8.41
C PHE A 109 -12.32 -1.01 7.31
N VAL A 110 -11.43 -0.09 7.70
CA VAL A 110 -10.54 0.60 6.78
C VAL A 110 -9.49 -0.38 6.23
N ALA A 111 -9.15 -0.25 4.95
CA ALA A 111 -8.10 -1.05 4.33
C ALA A 111 -7.17 -0.17 3.46
N GLY A 112 -5.98 -0.67 3.14
CA GLY A 112 -4.95 0.00 2.33
C GLY A 112 -3.63 -0.75 2.38
N HIS A 113 -3.23 -1.22 3.56
CA HIS A 113 -2.02 -2.02 3.76
C HIS A 113 -2.35 -3.53 3.77
N ALA A 114 -1.41 -4.36 3.30
CA ALA A 114 -1.59 -5.80 3.19
C ALA A 114 -1.46 -6.54 4.54
N SER A 115 -1.95 -7.77 4.58
CA SER A 115 -1.69 -8.80 5.60
C SER A 115 -2.39 -8.64 6.95
N SER A 116 -3.19 -7.59 7.17
CA SER A 116 -3.85 -7.33 8.46
C SER A 116 -5.27 -7.89 8.59
N SER A 117 -5.92 -8.23 7.48
CA SER A 117 -7.35 -8.58 7.45
C SER A 117 -7.72 -9.77 8.34
N VAL A 118 -6.87 -10.81 8.38
CA VAL A 118 -7.13 -12.01 9.19
C VAL A 118 -7.12 -11.68 10.68
N SER A 119 -6.16 -10.88 11.15
CA SER A 119 -6.06 -10.45 12.54
C SER A 119 -7.24 -9.57 12.95
N ILE A 120 -7.63 -8.62 12.07
CA ILE A 120 -8.80 -7.74 12.29
C ILE A 120 -10.08 -8.57 12.36
N ALA A 121 -10.29 -9.48 11.41
CA ALA A 121 -11.45 -10.36 11.38
C ALA A 121 -11.52 -11.27 12.61
N LEU A 122 -10.38 -11.83 13.07
CA LEU A 122 -10.32 -12.62 14.29
C LEU A 122 -10.72 -11.79 15.52
N GLY A 123 -10.25 -10.54 15.60
CA GLY A 123 -10.66 -9.60 16.66
C GLY A 123 -12.17 -9.36 16.67
N MET A 124 -12.78 -9.15 15.48
CA MET A 124 -14.24 -9.00 15.35
C MET A 124 -15.01 -10.28 15.72
N ALA A 125 -14.50 -11.48 15.32
CA ALA A 125 -15.10 -12.74 15.68
C ALA A 125 -15.12 -12.98 17.20
N ARG A 126 -14.01 -12.67 17.87
CA ARG A 126 -13.90 -12.73 19.34
C ARG A 126 -14.86 -11.74 20.03
N ALA A 127 -14.94 -10.50 19.53
CA ALA A 127 -15.86 -9.50 20.05
C ALA A 127 -17.32 -9.96 19.93
N ARG A 128 -17.72 -10.52 18.78
CA ARG A 128 -19.04 -11.14 18.57
C ARG A 128 -19.34 -12.21 19.62
N THR A 129 -18.40 -13.14 19.84
CA THR A 129 -18.55 -14.23 20.81
C THR A 129 -18.69 -13.69 22.25
N LEU A 130 -17.84 -12.75 22.64
CA LEU A 130 -17.89 -12.11 23.96
C LEU A 130 -19.19 -11.34 24.22
N ARG A 131 -19.74 -10.72 23.15
CA ARG A 131 -21.01 -9.96 23.22
C ARG A 131 -22.24 -10.84 23.01
N GLN A 132 -22.06 -12.13 22.72
CA GLN A 132 -23.13 -13.08 22.41
C GLN A 132 -24.01 -12.62 21.22
N GLU A 133 -23.39 -11.98 20.23
CA GLU A 133 -24.00 -11.56 18.97
C GLU A 133 -23.91 -12.68 17.93
N ASP A 134 -24.80 -12.67 16.92
CA ASP A 134 -24.81 -13.67 15.85
C ASP A 134 -24.71 -13.00 14.49
N TYR A 135 -23.49 -12.84 14.00
CA TYR A 135 -23.17 -12.41 12.65
C TYR A 135 -21.94 -13.16 12.13
N ASN A 136 -21.76 -13.20 10.81
CA ASN A 136 -20.60 -13.82 10.21
C ASN A 136 -19.43 -12.82 10.12
N VAL A 137 -18.20 -13.34 10.16
CA VAL A 137 -16.99 -12.55 9.97
C VAL A 137 -16.16 -13.19 8.87
N ILE A 138 -15.87 -12.42 7.84
CA ILE A 138 -15.20 -12.85 6.62
C ILE A 138 -13.97 -11.97 6.38
N ALA A 139 -12.79 -12.58 6.20
CA ALA A 139 -11.59 -11.91 5.71
C ALA A 139 -11.35 -12.31 4.26
N LEU A 140 -11.26 -11.34 3.35
CA LEU A 140 -10.88 -11.57 1.94
C LEU A 140 -9.43 -11.13 1.75
N ILE A 141 -8.53 -12.09 1.60
CA ILE A 141 -7.08 -11.87 1.47
C ILE A 141 -6.57 -12.42 0.15
N GLY A 142 -5.71 -11.65 -0.54
CA GLY A 142 -5.00 -12.11 -1.73
C GLY A 142 -3.81 -13.00 -1.37
N ASP A 143 -3.42 -13.85 -2.31
CA ASP A 143 -2.29 -14.78 -2.19
C ASP A 143 -0.94 -14.06 -1.94
N GLY A 144 -0.74 -12.87 -2.55
CA GLY A 144 0.41 -12.02 -2.26
C GLY A 144 0.42 -11.52 -0.81
N ALA A 145 -0.70 -10.98 -0.31
CA ALA A 145 -0.83 -10.51 1.05
C ALA A 145 -0.74 -11.64 2.09
N ALA A 146 -1.16 -12.85 1.74
CA ALA A 146 -1.03 -14.03 2.58
C ALA A 146 0.42 -14.51 2.77
N THR A 147 1.39 -13.93 2.06
CA THR A 147 2.82 -14.20 2.28
C THR A 147 3.43 -13.36 3.40
N GLY A 148 2.77 -12.31 3.85
CA GLY A 148 3.25 -11.44 4.93
C GLY A 148 3.21 -12.11 6.30
N GLY A 149 4.15 -11.74 7.18
CA GLY A 149 4.29 -12.31 8.53
C GLY A 149 3.02 -12.17 9.36
N MET A 150 2.41 -10.99 9.39
CA MET A 150 1.19 -10.72 10.16
C MET A 150 0.00 -11.60 9.71
N ALA A 151 -0.15 -11.88 8.41
CA ALA A 151 -1.18 -12.81 7.94
C ALA A 151 -0.98 -14.22 8.49
N TYR A 152 0.28 -14.65 8.58
CA TYR A 152 0.66 -15.94 9.19
C TYR A 152 0.36 -15.99 10.68
N GLU A 153 0.68 -14.94 11.42
CA GLU A 153 0.37 -14.79 12.85
C GLU A 153 -1.15 -14.86 13.08
N GLY A 154 -1.92 -14.11 12.27
CA GLY A 154 -3.38 -14.14 12.32
C GLY A 154 -3.98 -15.52 12.02
N LEU A 155 -3.48 -16.22 10.99
CA LEU A 155 -3.91 -17.58 10.65
C LEU A 155 -3.54 -18.59 11.74
N ASN A 156 -2.36 -18.48 12.34
CA ASN A 156 -1.91 -19.33 13.42
C ASN A 156 -2.81 -19.21 14.66
N ASP A 157 -3.16 -17.99 15.05
CA ASP A 157 -4.04 -17.74 16.18
C ASP A 157 -5.50 -18.14 15.86
N ALA A 158 -6.00 -17.84 14.65
CA ALA A 158 -7.32 -18.25 14.20
C ALA A 158 -7.50 -19.80 14.24
N ALA A 159 -6.49 -20.53 13.82
CA ALA A 159 -6.51 -22.00 13.77
C ALA A 159 -6.76 -22.65 15.14
N VAL A 160 -6.23 -22.08 16.21
CA VAL A 160 -6.38 -22.60 17.59
C VAL A 160 -7.52 -21.96 18.37
N SER A 161 -8.00 -20.79 17.94
CA SER A 161 -9.03 -20.01 18.64
C SER A 161 -10.41 -20.69 18.65
N LYS A 162 -10.69 -21.51 17.65
CA LYS A 162 -12.02 -22.12 17.37
C LYS A 162 -13.14 -21.09 17.10
N GLU A 163 -12.80 -19.82 16.93
CA GLU A 163 -13.79 -18.78 16.60
C GLU A 163 -14.37 -19.01 15.20
N PRO A 164 -15.70 -19.05 15.05
CA PRO A 164 -16.31 -19.14 13.73
C PRO A 164 -15.96 -17.90 12.89
N MET A 165 -15.09 -18.10 11.89
CA MET A 165 -14.72 -17.08 10.91
C MET A 165 -14.35 -17.73 9.59
N ILE A 166 -14.45 -16.97 8.51
CA ILE A 166 -14.16 -17.43 7.16
C ILE A 166 -13.00 -16.59 6.60
N VAL A 167 -11.92 -17.23 6.20
CA VAL A 167 -10.84 -16.62 5.44
C VAL A 167 -10.99 -17.04 3.99
N ILE A 168 -11.25 -16.11 3.09
CA ILE A 168 -11.28 -16.34 1.65
C ILE A 168 -9.91 -15.97 1.10
N LEU A 169 -9.15 -16.99 0.68
CA LEU A 169 -7.87 -16.82 0.02
C LEU A 169 -8.10 -16.70 -1.48
N ASN A 170 -8.00 -15.50 -2.00
CA ASN A 170 -8.09 -15.20 -3.44
C ASN A 170 -6.72 -15.40 -4.08
N ASP A 171 -6.54 -16.53 -4.76
CA ASP A 171 -5.30 -16.95 -5.39
C ASP A 171 -5.33 -16.66 -6.89
N ASN A 172 -4.58 -15.66 -7.34
CA ASN A 172 -4.42 -15.29 -8.75
C ASN A 172 -2.95 -15.29 -9.22
N GLU A 173 -2.01 -15.83 -8.40
CA GLU A 173 -0.56 -15.92 -8.64
C GLU A 173 0.16 -14.55 -8.69
N MET A 174 -0.53 -13.47 -8.36
CA MET A 174 -0.02 -12.11 -8.51
C MET A 174 -0.31 -11.24 -7.30
N SER A 175 0.70 -10.45 -6.91
CA SER A 175 0.53 -9.20 -6.17
C SER A 175 0.42 -8.02 -7.15
N ILE A 176 1.33 -7.07 -7.12
CA ILE A 176 1.51 -6.12 -8.25
C ILE A 176 2.16 -6.88 -9.42
N ASP A 177 3.24 -7.62 -9.14
CA ASP A 177 3.90 -8.55 -10.05
C ASP A 177 3.66 -10.02 -9.61
N HIS A 178 4.29 -11.00 -10.29
CA HIS A 178 4.19 -12.41 -9.91
C HIS A 178 4.69 -12.66 -8.49
N ASN A 179 3.94 -13.44 -7.73
CA ASN A 179 4.28 -13.79 -6.35
C ASN A 179 5.57 -14.60 -6.27
N VAL A 180 6.37 -14.33 -5.23
CA VAL A 180 7.64 -15.00 -4.96
C VAL A 180 7.59 -15.81 -3.66
N GLY A 181 8.56 -16.70 -3.46
CA GLY A 181 8.76 -17.41 -2.21
C GLY A 181 8.08 -18.79 -2.10
N GLY A 182 8.24 -19.41 -0.93
CA GLY A 182 7.80 -20.78 -0.67
C GLY A 182 6.29 -20.95 -0.61
N MET A 183 5.55 -19.93 -0.14
CA MET A 183 4.10 -19.95 -0.09
C MET A 183 3.50 -19.92 -1.50
N ALA A 184 3.98 -19.04 -2.38
CA ALA A 184 3.55 -18.97 -3.77
C ALA A 184 3.76 -20.34 -4.48
N LYS A 185 4.92 -20.97 -4.28
CA LYS A 185 5.19 -22.32 -4.78
C LYS A 185 4.24 -23.39 -4.19
N HIS A 186 3.85 -23.25 -2.93
CA HIS A 186 2.90 -24.17 -2.30
C HIS A 186 1.50 -24.03 -2.90
N LEU A 187 1.01 -22.82 -3.09
CA LEU A 187 -0.30 -22.54 -3.70
C LEU A 187 -0.32 -23.02 -5.17
N SER A 188 0.71 -22.72 -5.95
CA SER A 188 0.84 -23.21 -7.33
C SER A 188 0.77 -24.74 -7.43
N ARG A 189 1.37 -25.47 -6.48
CA ARG A 189 1.25 -26.93 -6.41
C ARG A 189 -0.16 -27.42 -6.05
N LEU A 190 -0.93 -26.67 -5.29
CA LEU A 190 -2.33 -27.02 -4.99
C LEU A 190 -3.22 -26.85 -6.23
N ARG A 191 -2.97 -25.84 -7.06
CA ARG A 191 -3.69 -25.61 -8.32
C ARG A 191 -3.46 -26.74 -9.33
N THR A 192 -2.22 -27.19 -9.51
CA THR A 192 -1.84 -28.17 -10.53
C THR A 192 -2.29 -29.61 -10.21
N LYS A 193 -2.80 -29.86 -9.00
CA LYS A 193 -3.32 -31.20 -8.64
C LYS A 193 -4.80 -31.38 -9.03
N GLU A 194 -5.10 -31.38 -10.34
CA GLU A 194 -6.41 -31.81 -10.87
C GLU A 194 -6.85 -33.19 -10.32
N ARG A 195 -5.88 -34.08 -10.05
CA ARG A 195 -6.11 -35.36 -9.36
C ARG A 195 -6.75 -35.23 -7.98
N TYR A 196 -6.56 -34.10 -7.26
CA TYR A 196 -7.10 -33.91 -5.92
C TYR A 196 -8.62 -33.67 -5.94
N LEU A 197 -9.11 -32.90 -6.90
CA LEU A 197 -10.56 -32.64 -7.07
C LEU A 197 -11.29 -33.87 -7.59
N GLY A 198 -10.72 -34.59 -8.57
CA GLY A 198 -11.29 -35.82 -9.12
C GLY A 198 -11.38 -36.98 -8.11
N MET A 199 -10.36 -37.14 -7.25
CA MET A 199 -10.38 -38.18 -6.21
C MET A 199 -11.40 -37.90 -5.10
N LYS A 200 -11.61 -36.62 -4.72
CA LYS A 200 -12.59 -36.24 -3.68
C LYS A 200 -14.03 -36.38 -4.16
N ALA A 201 -14.30 -36.11 -5.44
CA ALA A 201 -15.60 -36.33 -6.09
C ALA A 201 -15.90 -37.83 -6.28
N SER A 202 -14.93 -38.59 -6.79
CA SER A 202 -15.05 -40.04 -7.00
C SER A 202 -15.22 -40.84 -5.70
N TYR A 203 -14.53 -40.42 -4.62
CA TYR A 203 -14.67 -41.03 -3.29
C TYR A 203 -16.05 -40.81 -2.67
N ARG A 204 -16.64 -39.60 -2.83
CA ARG A 204 -18.01 -39.29 -2.39
C ARG A 204 -19.05 -40.08 -3.16
N SER A 205 -18.88 -40.24 -4.47
CA SER A 205 -19.81 -41.01 -5.32
C SER A 205 -19.73 -42.51 -5.04
N LEU A 206 -18.55 -43.05 -4.72
CA LEU A 206 -18.33 -44.44 -4.40
C LEU A 206 -18.98 -44.83 -3.06
N LEU A 207 -18.83 -43.99 -2.02
CA LEU A 207 -19.45 -44.26 -0.71
C LEU A 207 -20.96 -44.10 -0.70
N GLY A 208 -21.53 -43.27 -1.57
CA GLY A 208 -22.98 -43.07 -1.71
C GLY A 208 -23.69 -44.26 -2.38
N ARG A 209 -22.96 -45.16 -3.06
CA ARG A 209 -23.50 -46.31 -3.80
C ARG A 209 -23.47 -47.63 -3.04
N LEU A 210 -22.89 -47.67 -1.82
CA LEU A 210 -22.82 -48.91 -1.04
C LEU A 210 -24.05 -49.05 -0.13
N PRO A 211 -24.78 -50.19 -0.17
CA PRO A 211 -25.88 -50.48 0.73
C PRO A 211 -25.36 -50.62 2.17
N GLY A 212 -25.91 -49.83 3.09
CA GLY A 212 -25.49 -49.80 4.50
C GLY A 212 -24.54 -48.67 4.90
N GLY A 213 -24.17 -47.75 3.99
CA GLY A 213 -23.16 -46.69 4.18
C GLY A 213 -23.36 -45.76 5.37
N LYS A 214 -24.59 -45.61 5.87
CA LYS A 214 -24.89 -44.73 7.04
C LYS A 214 -24.49 -45.34 8.39
N ALA A 215 -24.50 -46.70 8.53
CA ALA A 215 -24.09 -47.37 9.75
C ALA A 215 -22.55 -47.54 9.81
N ILE A 216 -21.91 -47.83 8.68
CA ILE A 216 -20.46 -47.86 8.52
C ILE A 216 -19.82 -46.48 8.75
N TYR A 217 -20.52 -45.41 8.42
CA TYR A 217 -20.04 -44.03 8.59
C TYR A 217 -19.77 -43.64 10.06
N ARG A 218 -20.49 -44.23 11.00
CA ARG A 218 -20.36 -43.91 12.44
C ARG A 218 -19.24 -44.70 13.13
N VAL A 219 -18.99 -45.95 12.72
CA VAL A 219 -17.97 -46.82 13.32
C VAL A 219 -16.56 -46.57 12.74
N THR A 220 -16.48 -46.09 11.51
CA THR A 220 -15.19 -45.94 10.81
C THR A 220 -14.59 -44.53 10.83
N ARG A 221 -15.11 -43.65 11.66
CA ARG A 221 -14.63 -42.26 11.72
C ARG A 221 -13.12 -42.16 11.95
N GLY A 222 -12.57 -42.94 12.88
CA GLY A 222 -11.13 -42.96 13.17
C GLY A 222 -10.28 -43.57 12.04
N ILE A 223 -10.75 -44.68 11.45
CA ILE A 223 -10.09 -45.35 10.32
C ILE A 223 -10.19 -44.47 9.06
N LYS A 224 -11.31 -43.79 8.86
CA LYS A 224 -11.54 -42.87 7.75
C LYS A 224 -10.64 -41.63 7.85
N GLU A 225 -10.45 -41.06 9.03
CA GLU A 225 -9.54 -39.93 9.23
C GLU A 225 -8.07 -40.35 9.06
N TRP A 226 -7.70 -41.56 9.50
CA TRP A 226 -6.37 -42.11 9.28
C TRP A 226 -6.12 -42.41 7.77
N LEU A 227 -7.05 -43.07 7.07
CA LEU A 227 -6.98 -43.28 5.63
C LEU A 227 -6.94 -41.96 4.83
N LYS A 228 -7.71 -40.96 5.27
CA LYS A 228 -7.70 -39.62 4.68
C LYS A 228 -6.33 -38.96 4.84
N ARG A 229 -5.68 -39.09 6.00
CA ARG A 229 -4.32 -38.53 6.25
C ARG A 229 -3.23 -39.26 5.46
N VAL A 230 -3.37 -40.56 5.25
CA VAL A 230 -2.38 -41.39 4.53
C VAL A 230 -2.53 -41.25 3.01
N LEU A 231 -3.75 -41.16 2.50
CA LEU A 231 -4.04 -41.17 1.07
C LEU A 231 -4.16 -39.78 0.43
N LEU A 232 -4.45 -38.73 1.22
CA LEU A 232 -4.58 -37.36 0.71
C LEU A 232 -3.53 -36.48 1.39
N PRO A 233 -2.63 -35.85 0.64
CA PRO A 233 -1.70 -34.89 1.23
C PRO A 233 -2.49 -33.73 1.84
N THR A 234 -2.31 -33.52 3.16
CA THR A 234 -2.88 -32.38 3.88
C THR A 234 -2.23 -31.07 3.42
N THR A 235 -3.01 -30.01 3.36
CA THR A 235 -2.47 -28.67 3.11
C THR A 235 -1.78 -28.15 4.37
N LYS A 236 -0.90 -27.13 4.22
CA LYS A 236 -0.30 -26.47 5.39
C LYS A 236 -1.39 -25.89 6.31
N PHE A 237 -2.48 -25.39 5.75
CA PHE A 237 -3.60 -24.81 6.49
C PHE A 237 -4.35 -25.85 7.33
N GLU A 238 -4.59 -27.06 6.78
CA GLU A 238 -5.17 -28.17 7.53
C GLU A 238 -4.25 -28.63 8.66
N ASN A 239 -2.93 -28.63 8.43
CA ASN A 239 -1.95 -28.99 9.47
C ASN A 239 -1.89 -27.96 10.61
N MET A 240 -2.22 -26.70 10.34
CA MET A 240 -2.38 -25.66 11.36
C MET A 240 -3.67 -25.82 12.18
N GLY A 241 -4.68 -26.51 11.66
CA GLY A 241 -5.97 -26.72 12.34
C GLY A 241 -7.16 -26.00 11.70
N LEU A 242 -6.97 -25.35 10.55
CA LEU A 242 -8.05 -24.71 9.79
C LEU A 242 -8.83 -25.75 8.97
N ASN A 243 -10.15 -25.56 8.86
CA ASN A 243 -10.92 -26.29 7.86
C ASN A 243 -10.63 -25.72 6.47
N TYR A 244 -10.05 -26.51 5.59
CA TYR A 244 -9.72 -26.08 4.23
C TYR A 244 -10.78 -26.54 3.24
N LEU A 245 -11.32 -25.60 2.47
CA LEU A 245 -12.26 -25.82 1.37
C LEU A 245 -11.66 -25.29 0.06
N GLY A 246 -11.60 -26.10 -0.96
CA GLY A 246 -11.08 -25.70 -2.27
C GLY A 246 -9.90 -26.57 -2.73
N PRO A 247 -9.14 -26.12 -3.75
CA PRO A 247 -9.39 -24.89 -4.51
C PRO A 247 -10.68 -24.97 -5.34
N VAL A 248 -11.36 -23.84 -5.53
CA VAL A 248 -12.59 -23.68 -6.32
C VAL A 248 -12.39 -22.64 -7.41
N ASP A 249 -13.14 -22.77 -8.51
CA ASP A 249 -13.15 -21.79 -9.59
C ASP A 249 -13.80 -20.49 -9.11
N GLY A 250 -13.03 -19.41 -9.11
CA GLY A 250 -13.44 -18.08 -8.70
C GLY A 250 -14.30 -17.33 -9.73
N HIS A 251 -14.52 -17.91 -10.90
CA HIS A 251 -15.39 -17.36 -11.95
C HIS A 251 -16.70 -18.13 -12.13
N ASN A 252 -17.00 -19.08 -11.22
CA ASN A 252 -18.26 -19.80 -11.18
C ASN A 252 -19.09 -19.36 -9.96
N VAL A 253 -20.04 -18.42 -10.16
CA VAL A 253 -20.85 -17.81 -9.08
C VAL A 253 -21.62 -18.88 -8.28
N GLU A 254 -22.23 -19.87 -8.95
CA GLU A 254 -23.05 -20.87 -8.28
C GLU A 254 -22.21 -21.84 -7.43
N GLU A 255 -21.00 -22.19 -7.89
CA GLU A 255 -20.08 -22.99 -7.10
C GLU A 255 -19.58 -22.21 -5.88
N LEU A 256 -19.26 -20.93 -6.06
CA LEU A 256 -18.86 -20.01 -4.98
C LEU A 256 -19.97 -19.87 -3.93
N ILE A 257 -21.22 -19.60 -4.33
CA ILE A 257 -22.37 -19.53 -3.42
C ILE A 257 -22.51 -20.84 -2.62
N ARG A 258 -22.40 -21.99 -3.29
CA ARG A 258 -22.51 -23.30 -2.63
C ARG A 258 -21.41 -23.52 -1.59
N ILE A 259 -20.15 -23.20 -1.91
CA ILE A 259 -19.02 -23.42 -0.99
C ILE A 259 -19.02 -22.43 0.17
N LEU A 260 -19.42 -21.16 -0.06
CA LEU A 260 -19.55 -20.15 0.98
C LEU A 260 -20.66 -20.49 1.97
N LYS A 261 -21.81 -21.03 1.52
CA LYS A 261 -22.84 -21.57 2.40
C LYS A 261 -22.32 -22.72 3.27
N VAL A 262 -21.53 -23.63 2.70
CA VAL A 262 -20.88 -24.71 3.48
C VAL A 262 -19.90 -24.13 4.50
N ALA A 263 -19.09 -23.15 4.13
CA ALA A 263 -18.15 -22.50 5.03
C ALA A 263 -18.87 -21.82 6.21
N ARG A 264 -19.96 -21.09 5.94
CA ARG A 264 -20.80 -20.45 6.95
C ARG A 264 -21.38 -21.48 7.95
N ASP A 265 -21.93 -22.56 7.43
CA ASP A 265 -22.63 -23.56 8.23
C ASP A 265 -21.69 -24.43 9.10
N LEU A 266 -20.38 -24.44 8.81
CA LEU A 266 -19.38 -25.15 9.61
C LEU A 266 -19.16 -24.55 11.01
N ARG A 267 -19.50 -23.29 11.23
CA ARG A 267 -19.35 -22.59 12.53
C ARG A 267 -18.00 -22.84 13.21
N SER A 268 -16.91 -22.72 12.45
CA SER A 268 -15.53 -22.94 12.89
C SER A 268 -14.56 -22.15 11.99
N PRO A 269 -13.29 -22.01 12.33
CA PRO A 269 -12.33 -21.35 11.44
C PRO A 269 -12.19 -22.13 10.11
N VAL A 270 -12.51 -21.46 9.01
CA VAL A 270 -12.50 -22.03 7.65
C VAL A 270 -11.64 -21.17 6.74
N LEU A 271 -10.80 -21.81 5.93
CA LEU A 271 -10.12 -21.20 4.81
C LEU A 271 -10.72 -21.71 3.50
N VAL A 272 -11.31 -20.80 2.73
CA VAL A 272 -11.84 -21.06 1.37
C VAL A 272 -10.79 -20.61 0.37
N HIS A 273 -10.21 -21.53 -0.37
CA HIS A 273 -9.22 -21.23 -1.41
C HIS A 273 -9.92 -21.08 -2.76
N VAL A 274 -9.87 -19.90 -3.33
CA VAL A 274 -10.54 -19.49 -4.57
C VAL A 274 -9.48 -19.13 -5.61
N MET A 275 -9.57 -19.71 -6.80
CA MET A 275 -8.67 -19.41 -7.92
C MET A 275 -9.33 -18.40 -8.85
N THR A 276 -8.67 -17.27 -9.10
CA THR A 276 -9.16 -16.23 -10.00
C THR A 276 -8.11 -15.85 -11.05
N HIS A 277 -8.53 -15.06 -12.06
CA HIS A 277 -7.65 -14.48 -13.06
C HIS A 277 -7.72 -12.96 -13.00
N LYS A 278 -6.59 -12.33 -12.69
CA LYS A 278 -6.47 -10.87 -12.61
C LYS A 278 -6.76 -10.24 -13.98
N GLY A 279 -7.69 -9.27 -14.04
CA GLY A 279 -8.10 -8.63 -15.31
C GLY A 279 -9.17 -9.38 -16.10
N HIS A 280 -9.76 -10.46 -15.55
CA HIS A 280 -10.70 -11.34 -16.23
C HIS A 280 -11.83 -10.62 -16.97
N GLY A 281 -12.02 -10.99 -18.25
CA GLY A 281 -13.05 -10.44 -19.13
C GLY A 281 -12.70 -9.10 -19.78
N TYR A 282 -11.47 -8.59 -19.60
CA TYR A 282 -10.96 -7.42 -20.33
C TYR A 282 -9.54 -7.71 -20.85
N LYS A 283 -9.45 -8.05 -22.13
CA LYS A 283 -8.21 -8.52 -22.77
C LYS A 283 -6.95 -7.67 -22.47
N PRO A 284 -6.99 -6.31 -22.55
CA PRO A 284 -5.80 -5.52 -22.22
C PRO A 284 -5.31 -5.72 -20.78
N ALA A 285 -6.22 -5.96 -19.81
CA ALA A 285 -5.87 -6.19 -18.42
C ALA A 285 -5.42 -7.64 -18.16
N GLU A 286 -5.93 -8.62 -18.89
CA GLU A 286 -5.46 -10.02 -18.85
C GLU A 286 -4.02 -10.14 -19.38
N GLU A 287 -3.70 -9.42 -20.47
CA GLU A 287 -2.37 -9.44 -21.09
C GLU A 287 -1.33 -8.64 -20.29
N GLN A 288 -1.75 -7.58 -19.58
CA GLN A 288 -0.87 -6.69 -18.82
C GLN A 288 -1.41 -6.39 -17.40
N PRO A 289 -1.62 -7.41 -16.56
CA PRO A 289 -2.30 -7.25 -15.27
C PRO A 289 -1.55 -6.32 -14.30
N SER A 290 -0.22 -6.28 -14.33
CA SER A 290 0.59 -5.36 -13.51
C SER A 290 0.34 -3.90 -13.88
N ARG A 291 0.20 -3.58 -15.17
CA ARG A 291 -0.10 -2.23 -15.65
C ARG A 291 -1.48 -1.75 -15.21
N PHE A 292 -2.47 -2.65 -15.23
CA PHE A 292 -3.85 -2.37 -14.82
C PHE A 292 -4.11 -2.62 -13.33
N HIS A 293 -3.07 -2.91 -12.54
CA HIS A 293 -3.19 -2.97 -11.08
C HIS A 293 -3.57 -1.62 -10.50
N GLY A 294 -2.85 -0.54 -10.88
CA GLY A 294 -3.20 0.85 -10.59
C GLY A 294 -3.00 1.67 -11.86
N VAL A 295 -4.08 1.95 -12.59
CA VAL A 295 -4.04 2.60 -13.89
C VAL A 295 -4.56 4.04 -13.81
N GLY A 296 -3.91 4.96 -14.54
CA GLY A 296 -4.44 6.29 -14.82
C GLY A 296 -5.55 6.25 -15.87
N LYS A 297 -5.94 7.41 -16.40
CA LYS A 297 -6.94 7.50 -17.49
C LYS A 297 -6.45 6.79 -18.75
N PHE A 298 -7.32 6.00 -19.37
CA PHE A 298 -7.00 5.21 -20.56
C PHE A 298 -8.19 5.12 -21.51
N ASP A 299 -7.94 4.75 -22.75
CA ASP A 299 -8.96 4.45 -23.76
C ASP A 299 -9.51 3.04 -23.50
N PRO A 300 -10.80 2.86 -23.20
CA PRO A 300 -11.39 1.58 -22.85
C PRO A 300 -11.34 0.54 -23.97
N ASP A 301 -11.32 0.95 -25.25
CA ASP A 301 -11.31 0.03 -26.38
C ASP A 301 -9.92 -0.55 -26.65
N THR A 302 -8.88 0.26 -26.44
CA THR A 302 -7.48 -0.11 -26.75
C THR A 302 -6.63 -0.39 -25.52
N GLY A 303 -7.08 0.01 -24.34
CA GLY A 303 -6.32 -0.04 -23.10
C GLY A 303 -5.14 0.96 -23.04
N LYS A 304 -4.96 1.84 -24.03
CA LYS A 304 -3.83 2.78 -24.07
C LYS A 304 -4.04 3.96 -23.14
N ALA A 305 -2.97 4.39 -22.44
CA ALA A 305 -3.02 5.57 -21.60
C ALA A 305 -3.33 6.84 -22.43
N VAL A 306 -4.16 7.73 -21.89
CA VAL A 306 -4.53 9.01 -22.53
C VAL A 306 -3.34 9.97 -22.56
N SER A 307 -2.48 9.95 -21.53
CA SER A 307 -1.27 10.78 -21.47
C SER A 307 -0.05 9.92 -21.11
N LYS A 308 1.08 10.24 -21.73
CA LYS A 308 2.38 9.72 -21.27
C LYS A 308 2.95 10.74 -20.30
N GLY A 309 3.19 10.34 -19.06
CA GLY A 309 3.95 11.13 -18.10
C GLY A 309 5.41 11.34 -18.54
N GLY A 310 6.06 12.36 -18.03
CA GLY A 310 7.50 12.55 -18.12
C GLY A 310 8.27 11.54 -17.24
N PRO A 311 9.62 11.59 -17.27
CA PRO A 311 10.45 10.80 -16.37
C PRO A 311 10.11 11.07 -14.89
N THR A 312 10.03 10.01 -14.10
CA THR A 312 9.71 10.09 -12.68
C THR A 312 10.95 9.94 -11.80
N PHE A 313 10.84 10.29 -10.52
CA PHE A 313 11.88 10.00 -9.52
C PHE A 313 12.21 8.50 -9.46
N SER A 314 11.20 7.62 -9.54
CA SER A 314 11.40 6.17 -9.56
C SER A 314 12.16 5.70 -10.81
N ASP A 315 11.90 6.29 -11.98
CA ASP A 315 12.66 6.00 -13.21
C ASP A 315 14.11 6.44 -13.07
N ARG A 316 14.35 7.63 -12.52
CA ARG A 316 15.71 8.13 -12.26
C ARG A 316 16.43 7.27 -11.23
N PHE A 317 15.79 6.89 -10.15
CA PHE A 317 16.32 5.97 -9.14
C PHE A 317 16.77 4.66 -9.78
N GLY A 318 15.90 3.99 -10.54
CA GLY A 318 16.22 2.72 -11.20
C GLY A 318 17.38 2.83 -12.21
N ALA A 319 17.43 3.91 -12.99
CA ALA A 319 18.52 4.18 -13.93
C ALA A 319 19.87 4.38 -13.20
N THR A 320 19.86 5.18 -12.13
CA THR A 320 21.04 5.42 -11.28
C THR A 320 21.53 4.16 -10.60
N MET A 321 20.62 3.34 -10.04
CA MET A 321 20.95 2.03 -9.47
C MET A 321 21.64 1.11 -10.48
N CYS A 322 21.16 1.09 -11.72
CA CYS A 322 21.80 0.32 -12.79
C CYS A 322 23.24 0.82 -13.10
N ALA A 323 23.42 2.13 -13.15
CA ALA A 323 24.74 2.74 -13.42
C ALA A 323 25.75 2.45 -12.29
N LEU A 324 25.34 2.63 -11.04
CA LEU A 324 26.15 2.38 -9.85
C LEU A 324 26.52 0.90 -9.70
N ALA A 325 25.55 0.00 -9.90
CA ALA A 325 25.78 -1.45 -9.80
C ALA A 325 26.67 -2.01 -10.93
N ALA A 326 26.75 -1.34 -12.06
CA ALA A 326 27.70 -1.70 -13.12
C ALA A 326 29.16 -1.41 -12.73
N GLN A 327 29.38 -0.44 -11.85
CA GLN A 327 30.71 -0.02 -11.37
C GLN A 327 31.11 -0.69 -10.04
N ASN A 328 30.12 -1.12 -9.24
CA ASN A 328 30.35 -1.71 -7.92
C ASN A 328 29.51 -2.97 -7.74
N ASP A 329 30.16 -4.12 -7.66
CA ASP A 329 29.54 -5.44 -7.52
C ASP A 329 28.94 -5.70 -6.14
N LYS A 330 29.26 -4.90 -5.12
CA LYS A 330 28.71 -4.96 -3.77
C LYS A 330 27.30 -4.36 -3.69
N ILE A 331 26.90 -3.52 -4.64
CA ILE A 331 25.56 -2.91 -4.65
C ILE A 331 24.53 -3.96 -5.01
N CYS A 332 23.54 -4.12 -4.12
CA CYS A 332 22.35 -4.94 -4.34
C CYS A 332 21.07 -4.15 -4.00
N ALA A 333 19.97 -4.53 -4.63
CA ALA A 333 18.67 -3.90 -4.44
C ALA A 333 17.71 -4.86 -3.76
N ILE A 334 16.88 -4.35 -2.89
CA ILE A 334 15.81 -5.09 -2.18
C ILE A 334 14.51 -4.35 -2.35
N THR A 335 13.42 -5.07 -2.62
CA THR A 335 12.06 -4.50 -2.68
C THR A 335 11.04 -5.50 -2.19
N ALA A 336 9.85 -5.04 -1.80
CA ALA A 336 8.76 -5.85 -1.30
C ALA A 336 7.62 -5.90 -2.33
N ALA A 337 7.70 -6.84 -3.29
CA ALA A 337 6.71 -7.07 -4.36
C ALA A 337 6.46 -5.86 -5.30
N MET A 338 7.38 -4.89 -5.34
CA MET A 338 7.20 -3.63 -6.09
C MET A 338 8.37 -3.29 -7.02
N PRO A 339 9.01 -4.22 -7.74
CA PRO A 339 10.14 -3.88 -8.61
C PRO A 339 9.76 -2.89 -9.72
N GLY A 340 8.54 -3.00 -10.28
CA GLY A 340 8.01 -2.04 -11.24
C GLY A 340 7.71 -0.67 -10.63
N GLY A 341 7.03 -0.66 -9.48
CA GLY A 341 6.63 0.56 -8.80
C GLY A 341 7.80 1.41 -8.28
N THR A 342 8.93 0.78 -7.95
CA THR A 342 10.15 1.45 -7.47
C THR A 342 11.21 1.66 -8.56
N GLY A 343 10.88 1.39 -9.84
CA GLY A 343 11.79 1.61 -10.98
C GLY A 343 12.88 0.54 -11.15
N LEU A 344 12.82 -0.59 -10.42
CA LEU A 344 13.88 -1.61 -10.40
C LEU A 344 13.77 -2.68 -11.50
N LEU A 345 12.84 -2.57 -12.47
CA LEU A 345 12.73 -3.57 -13.55
C LEU A 345 14.01 -3.66 -14.39
N GLY A 346 14.61 -2.54 -14.78
CA GLY A 346 15.87 -2.53 -15.51
C GLY A 346 17.03 -3.10 -14.70
N PHE A 347 17.03 -2.93 -13.38
CA PHE A 347 18.00 -3.56 -12.48
C PHE A 347 17.79 -5.08 -12.42
N LYS A 348 16.55 -5.54 -12.36
CA LYS A 348 16.18 -6.96 -12.39
C LYS A 348 16.70 -7.66 -13.65
N GLU A 349 16.56 -7.01 -14.80
CA GLU A 349 17.04 -7.55 -16.08
C GLU A 349 18.56 -7.63 -16.16
N LYS A 350 19.26 -6.55 -15.73
CA LYS A 350 20.73 -6.47 -15.84
C LYS A 350 21.46 -7.23 -14.73
N PHE A 351 20.92 -7.24 -13.52
CA PHE A 351 21.57 -7.80 -12.33
C PHE A 351 20.64 -8.74 -11.52
N PRO A 352 20.06 -9.79 -12.15
CA PRO A 352 19.03 -10.63 -11.52
C PRO A 352 19.48 -11.32 -10.23
N LYS A 353 20.78 -11.57 -10.04
CA LYS A 353 21.35 -12.17 -8.83
C LYS A 353 21.56 -11.18 -7.68
N ARG A 354 21.43 -9.89 -7.95
CA ARG A 354 21.61 -8.81 -6.96
C ARG A 354 20.33 -8.04 -6.67
N LEU A 355 19.18 -8.46 -7.26
CA LEU A 355 17.86 -8.02 -6.86
C LEU A 355 17.21 -9.08 -5.99
N PHE A 356 16.76 -8.67 -4.81
CA PHE A 356 15.99 -9.49 -3.89
C PHE A 356 14.57 -8.92 -3.77
N ASP A 357 13.63 -9.57 -4.42
CA ASP A 357 12.20 -9.34 -4.20
C ASP A 357 11.72 -10.29 -3.11
N VAL A 358 11.35 -9.75 -1.97
CA VAL A 358 11.00 -10.55 -0.78
C VAL A 358 9.50 -10.86 -0.68
N GLY A 359 8.68 -10.45 -1.66
CA GLY A 359 7.23 -10.45 -1.54
C GLY A 359 6.75 -9.30 -0.66
N ILE A 360 5.50 -9.35 -0.20
CA ILE A 360 4.96 -8.30 0.69
C ILE A 360 5.47 -8.57 2.12
N ALA A 361 6.72 -8.18 2.39
CA ALA A 361 7.42 -8.43 3.65
C ALA A 361 8.50 -7.36 3.92
N GLU A 362 8.06 -6.15 4.22
CA GLU A 362 8.90 -4.97 4.39
C GLU A 362 9.88 -5.13 5.56
N GLU A 363 9.42 -5.72 6.66
CA GLU A 363 10.23 -6.02 7.86
C GLU A 363 11.40 -6.95 7.51
N HIS A 364 11.10 -8.00 6.74
CA HIS A 364 12.13 -8.93 6.25
C HIS A 364 13.13 -8.24 5.31
N ALA A 365 12.66 -7.32 4.46
CA ALA A 365 13.52 -6.56 3.55
C ALA A 365 14.58 -5.78 4.31
N VAL A 366 14.19 -5.07 5.37
CA VAL A 366 15.10 -4.24 6.17
C VAL A 366 16.05 -5.10 7.02
N SER A 367 15.57 -6.13 7.70
CA SER A 367 16.43 -7.05 8.47
C SER A 367 17.46 -7.77 7.58
N MET A 368 17.04 -8.22 6.40
CA MET A 368 17.93 -8.84 5.41
C MET A 368 18.99 -7.84 4.92
N ALA A 369 18.62 -6.57 4.70
CA ALA A 369 19.56 -5.52 4.34
C ALA A 369 20.65 -5.34 5.41
N GLY A 370 20.25 -5.34 6.69
CA GLY A 370 21.21 -5.33 7.81
C GLY A 370 22.19 -6.49 7.75
N GLY A 371 21.69 -7.72 7.49
CA GLY A 371 22.52 -8.90 7.31
C GLY A 371 23.51 -8.78 6.13
N LEU A 372 23.06 -8.27 4.98
CA LEU A 372 23.90 -8.04 3.80
C LEU A 372 24.98 -6.98 4.06
N ALA A 373 24.61 -5.86 4.68
CA ALA A 373 25.54 -4.79 5.04
C ALA A 373 26.61 -5.29 6.03
N LYS A 374 26.22 -6.11 7.01
CA LYS A 374 27.16 -6.72 7.99
C LYS A 374 28.20 -7.61 7.32
N GLN A 375 27.89 -8.19 6.15
CA GLN A 375 28.81 -9.01 5.35
C GLN A 375 29.54 -8.21 4.25
N GLY A 376 29.49 -6.88 4.29
CA GLY A 376 30.25 -5.99 3.41
C GLY A 376 29.60 -5.70 2.07
N MET A 377 28.31 -6.03 1.89
CA MET A 377 27.52 -5.57 0.74
C MET A 377 27.03 -4.13 0.97
N THR A 378 26.57 -3.49 -0.09
CA THR A 378 25.92 -2.17 -0.07
C THR A 378 24.45 -2.34 -0.49
N PRO A 379 23.55 -2.70 0.45
CA PRO A 379 22.15 -2.91 0.14
C PRO A 379 21.40 -1.58 0.03
N VAL A 380 20.57 -1.47 -1.02
CA VAL A 380 19.61 -0.38 -1.22
C VAL A 380 18.21 -0.97 -1.15
N VAL A 381 17.44 -0.58 -0.13
CA VAL A 381 16.07 -1.04 0.10
C VAL A 381 15.11 -0.01 -0.47
N ALA A 382 14.36 -0.38 -1.51
CA ALA A 382 13.41 0.50 -2.18
C ALA A 382 11.96 0.12 -1.77
N LEU A 383 11.34 0.97 -0.95
CA LEU A 383 9.99 0.81 -0.43
C LEU A 383 9.22 2.13 -0.52
N TYR A 384 7.89 2.03 -0.59
CA TYR A 384 7.05 3.22 -0.44
C TYR A 384 7.08 3.71 1.00
N SER A 385 7.09 5.02 1.17
CA SER A 385 7.15 5.68 2.48
C SER A 385 6.12 5.13 3.47
N THR A 386 4.85 5.03 3.04
CA THR A 386 3.78 4.51 3.91
C THR A 386 3.99 3.04 4.31
N PHE A 387 4.57 2.20 3.43
CA PHE A 387 4.81 0.77 3.73
C PHE A 387 6.07 0.58 4.59
N LEU A 388 7.03 1.49 4.50
CA LEU A 388 8.23 1.48 5.35
C LEU A 388 7.90 1.61 6.84
N GLN A 389 6.73 2.15 7.21
CA GLN A 389 6.24 2.23 8.60
C GLN A 389 6.28 0.87 9.32
N ARG A 390 6.05 -0.24 8.61
CA ARG A 390 6.10 -1.60 9.16
C ARG A 390 7.47 -2.01 9.65
N SER A 391 8.51 -1.40 9.10
CA SER A 391 9.90 -1.75 9.37
C SER A 391 10.56 -0.83 10.40
N TYR A 392 9.79 -0.06 11.17
CA TYR A 392 10.33 0.90 12.13
C TYR A 392 11.23 0.22 13.17
N ASP A 393 10.80 -0.89 13.75
CA ASP A 393 11.60 -1.69 14.69
C ASP A 393 12.89 -2.20 14.05
N GLN A 394 12.81 -2.76 12.83
CA GLN A 394 13.96 -3.31 12.10
C GLN A 394 14.97 -2.21 11.71
N ILE A 395 14.49 -1.01 11.40
CA ILE A 395 15.37 0.16 11.16
C ILE A 395 16.17 0.48 12.43
N LEU A 396 15.52 0.50 13.59
CA LEU A 396 16.19 0.79 14.86
C LEU A 396 17.14 -0.32 15.27
N GLN A 397 16.64 -1.56 15.39
CA GLN A 397 17.34 -2.68 15.98
C GLN A 397 18.36 -3.32 15.02
N ASP A 398 17.95 -3.61 13.78
CA ASP A 398 18.74 -4.44 12.87
C ASP A 398 19.70 -3.60 12.00
N VAL A 399 19.48 -2.28 11.94
CA VAL A 399 20.29 -1.38 11.11
C VAL A 399 20.97 -0.29 11.93
N ALA A 400 20.22 0.60 12.60
CA ALA A 400 20.77 1.79 13.24
C ALA A 400 21.62 1.46 14.47
N MET A 401 21.21 0.50 15.30
CA MET A 401 21.96 0.10 16.51
C MET A 401 23.39 -0.36 16.20
N LEU A 402 23.59 -1.00 15.04
CA LEU A 402 24.91 -1.44 14.57
C LEU A 402 25.56 -0.44 13.59
N LYS A 403 24.93 0.71 13.34
CA LYS A 403 25.39 1.73 12.39
C LYS A 403 25.72 1.13 11.01
N LEU A 404 24.86 0.23 10.51
CA LEU A 404 25.11 -0.46 9.25
C LEU A 404 24.84 0.46 8.07
N PRO A 405 25.70 0.44 7.02
CA PRO A 405 25.56 1.27 5.84
C PRO A 405 24.46 0.72 4.90
N VAL A 406 23.22 0.84 5.31
CA VAL A 406 22.04 0.51 4.53
C VAL A 406 21.45 1.78 3.94
N VAL A 407 21.17 1.77 2.64
CA VAL A 407 20.46 2.88 1.98
C VAL A 407 18.97 2.54 1.90
N LEU A 408 18.13 3.40 2.46
CA LEU A 408 16.68 3.34 2.35
C LEU A 408 16.22 4.32 1.26
N ALA A 409 15.82 3.80 0.10
CA ALA A 409 15.21 4.58 -0.97
C ALA A 409 13.69 4.65 -0.70
N VAL A 410 13.28 5.76 -0.07
CA VAL A 410 11.91 5.97 0.43
C VAL A 410 11.09 6.66 -0.64
N ASP A 411 10.44 5.85 -1.47
CA ASP A 411 9.63 6.30 -2.60
C ASP A 411 8.22 6.74 -2.13
N ARG A 412 7.55 7.63 -2.86
CA ARG A 412 6.22 8.18 -2.53
C ARG A 412 6.19 8.92 -1.19
N ALA A 413 7.27 9.61 -0.83
CA ALA A 413 7.28 10.51 0.33
C ALA A 413 6.38 11.74 0.08
N GLY A 414 5.71 12.21 1.13
CA GLY A 414 4.73 13.29 1.04
C GLY A 414 3.36 12.83 0.55
N LEU A 415 2.56 13.76 0.03
CA LEU A 415 1.23 13.47 -0.50
C LEU A 415 1.32 12.72 -1.84
N VAL A 416 0.55 11.64 -1.99
CA VAL A 416 0.52 10.83 -3.21
C VAL A 416 -0.75 11.02 -4.04
N GLY A 417 -1.72 11.75 -3.52
CA GLY A 417 -2.93 12.14 -4.25
C GLY A 417 -4.10 11.17 -4.09
N GLU A 418 -4.48 10.51 -5.16
CA GLU A 418 -5.78 9.83 -5.29
C GLU A 418 -5.94 8.56 -4.44
N ASP A 419 -4.86 7.97 -3.95
CA ASP A 419 -4.91 6.77 -3.07
C ASP A 419 -5.19 7.12 -1.60
N GLY A 420 -4.99 8.38 -1.21
CA GLY A 420 -5.48 8.96 0.05
C GLY A 420 -4.82 8.44 1.32
N GLU A 421 -5.60 8.40 2.37
CA GLU A 421 -5.23 8.29 3.79
C GLU A 421 -4.20 7.20 4.09
N THR A 422 -4.31 6.05 3.43
CA THR A 422 -3.46 4.88 3.68
C THR A 422 -2.17 4.88 2.86
N HIS A 423 -2.04 5.78 1.89
CA HIS A 423 -0.91 5.78 0.95
C HIS A 423 -0.04 7.03 1.02
N HIS A 424 -0.47 8.10 1.69
CA HIS A 424 0.37 9.28 1.89
C HIS A 424 1.61 8.96 2.72
N GLY A 425 2.77 9.37 2.22
CA GLY A 425 4.08 9.19 2.86
C GLY A 425 4.43 10.37 3.76
N ILE A 426 3.57 10.70 4.72
CA ILE A 426 3.68 11.91 5.55
C ILE A 426 4.18 11.66 6.96
N PHE A 427 4.36 10.40 7.37
CA PHE A 427 4.82 10.02 8.70
C PHE A 427 6.31 9.64 8.73
N ASP A 428 6.95 9.49 7.57
CA ASP A 428 8.31 8.96 7.44
C ASP A 428 9.37 9.85 8.08
N VAL A 429 9.24 11.17 7.98
CA VAL A 429 10.16 12.11 8.63
C VAL A 429 10.23 11.85 10.14
N GLY A 430 9.07 11.67 10.78
CA GLY A 430 8.97 11.45 12.22
C GLY A 430 9.70 10.20 12.68
N PHE A 431 9.44 9.04 12.07
CA PHE A 431 10.05 7.78 12.52
C PHE A 431 11.49 7.58 12.04
N LEU A 432 11.88 8.10 10.87
CA LEU A 432 13.27 8.02 10.38
C LEU A 432 14.23 8.82 11.27
N ARG A 433 13.82 10.02 11.69
CA ARG A 433 14.62 10.87 12.58
C ARG A 433 14.79 10.31 14.01
N GLN A 434 13.97 9.37 14.41
CA GLN A 434 14.13 8.66 15.70
C GLN A 434 15.23 7.60 15.67
N ALA A 435 15.72 7.22 14.48
CA ALA A 435 16.79 6.23 14.35
C ALA A 435 18.18 6.87 14.58
N PRO A 436 18.90 6.54 15.67
CA PRO A 436 20.17 7.16 15.97
C PRO A 436 21.23 6.92 14.88
N GLY A 437 21.85 8.00 14.41
CA GLY A 437 22.87 7.92 13.34
C GLY A 437 22.32 7.76 11.93
N MET A 438 21.01 7.85 11.74
CA MET A 438 20.38 7.95 10.42
C MET A 438 20.72 9.30 9.78
N THR A 439 21.04 9.29 8.50
CA THR A 439 21.05 10.52 7.68
C THR A 439 19.83 10.52 6.79
N VAL A 440 19.02 11.60 6.82
CA VAL A 440 17.81 11.72 5.98
C VAL A 440 17.98 12.83 4.96
N LEU A 441 17.93 12.45 3.69
CA LEU A 441 18.08 13.33 2.52
C LEU A 441 16.74 13.52 1.80
N CYS A 442 16.50 14.73 1.29
CA CYS A 442 15.27 15.13 0.60
C CYS A 442 15.59 15.84 -0.72
N PRO A 443 15.75 15.12 -1.85
CA PRO A 443 15.96 15.74 -3.15
C PRO A 443 14.72 16.52 -3.61
N ALA A 444 14.92 17.65 -4.27
CA ALA A 444 13.87 18.44 -4.92
C ALA A 444 13.77 18.15 -6.43
N SER A 445 14.76 17.46 -7.02
CA SER A 445 14.78 17.11 -8.44
C SER A 445 15.30 15.69 -8.66
N CYS A 446 14.97 15.13 -9.83
CA CYS A 446 15.50 13.84 -10.29
C CYS A 446 17.03 13.83 -10.39
N LYS A 447 17.65 14.96 -10.78
CA LYS A 447 19.11 15.08 -10.83
C LYS A 447 19.73 15.06 -9.43
N GLU A 448 19.11 15.73 -8.49
CA GLU A 448 19.57 15.73 -7.11
C GLU A 448 19.42 14.36 -6.43
N LEU A 449 18.36 13.60 -6.76
CA LEU A 449 18.21 12.20 -6.33
C LEU A 449 19.38 11.35 -6.84
N GLU A 450 19.78 11.50 -8.10
CA GLU A 450 20.94 10.79 -8.68
C GLU A 450 22.22 11.07 -7.90
N ASP A 451 22.48 12.36 -7.61
CA ASP A 451 23.69 12.78 -6.90
C ASP A 451 23.67 12.31 -5.43
N MET A 452 22.53 12.43 -4.75
CA MET A 452 22.35 11.95 -3.36
C MET A 452 22.49 10.43 -3.26
N LEU A 453 21.91 9.66 -4.21
CA LEU A 453 22.04 8.20 -4.22
C LEU A 453 23.49 7.77 -4.48
N THR A 454 24.18 8.45 -5.41
CA THR A 454 25.60 8.21 -5.68
C THR A 454 26.44 8.45 -4.41
N TRP A 455 26.18 9.53 -3.68
CA TRP A 455 26.84 9.80 -2.41
C TRP A 455 26.48 8.74 -1.34
N ALA A 456 25.21 8.37 -1.22
CA ALA A 456 24.73 7.49 -0.17
C ALA A 456 25.32 6.08 -0.21
N VAL A 457 25.52 5.50 -1.40
CA VAL A 457 26.10 4.15 -1.53
C VAL A 457 27.58 4.07 -1.13
N ASP A 458 28.24 5.21 -1.03
CA ASP A 458 29.65 5.30 -0.59
C ASP A 458 29.79 5.57 0.92
N GLN A 459 28.68 5.88 1.62
CA GLN A 459 28.70 6.12 3.07
C GLN A 459 28.90 4.83 3.85
N LYS A 460 29.66 4.92 4.96
CA LYS A 460 30.00 3.76 5.81
C LYS A 460 29.69 4.00 7.30
N ASP A 461 29.30 5.21 7.67
CA ASP A 461 29.18 5.62 9.08
C ASP A 461 27.77 5.46 9.65
N GLY A 462 26.87 4.83 8.93
CA GLY A 462 25.50 4.56 9.35
C GLY A 462 24.52 4.49 8.20
N PRO A 463 23.23 4.32 8.50
CA PRO A 463 22.18 4.25 7.49
C PRO A 463 21.87 5.62 6.88
N VAL A 464 21.49 5.60 5.59
CA VAL A 464 21.04 6.78 4.85
C VAL A 464 19.65 6.54 4.29
N ALA A 465 18.69 7.42 4.58
CA ALA A 465 17.38 7.43 3.94
C ALA A 465 17.33 8.57 2.92
N ILE A 466 16.86 8.29 1.71
CA ILE A 466 16.59 9.30 0.68
C ILE A 466 15.10 9.25 0.40
N ARG A 467 14.37 10.29 0.80
CA ARG A 467 12.93 10.38 0.62
C ARG A 467 12.57 11.25 -0.58
N TYR A 468 11.83 10.71 -1.54
CA TYR A 468 11.44 11.39 -2.77
C TYR A 468 9.98 11.12 -3.14
N PRO A 469 9.31 12.09 -3.83
CA PRO A 469 7.87 12.02 -4.06
C PRO A 469 7.50 11.11 -5.23
N ARG A 470 6.21 10.87 -5.38
CA ARG A 470 5.61 10.33 -6.60
C ARG A 470 5.66 11.36 -7.72
N GLY A 471 5.95 10.92 -8.94
CA GLY A 471 6.01 11.77 -10.13
C GLY A 471 7.41 12.21 -10.51
N GLY A 472 7.54 13.28 -11.28
CA GLY A 472 8.80 13.86 -11.75
C GLY A 472 9.10 15.23 -11.16
N ASP A 473 10.04 15.94 -11.77
CA ASP A 473 10.44 17.28 -11.39
C ASP A 473 9.24 18.24 -11.39
N ARG A 474 9.23 19.16 -10.42
CA ARG A 474 8.20 20.17 -10.21
C ARG A 474 8.84 21.55 -10.22
N GLY A 475 9.00 22.14 -11.42
CA GLY A 475 9.58 23.49 -11.56
C GLY A 475 11.08 23.63 -11.27
N TYR A 476 11.69 22.71 -10.52
CA TYR A 476 13.11 22.66 -10.22
C TYR A 476 13.71 21.35 -10.73
N SER A 477 14.76 21.43 -11.58
CA SER A 477 15.38 20.28 -12.24
C SER A 477 16.90 20.18 -12.05
N GLU A 478 17.48 21.14 -11.32
CA GLU A 478 18.91 21.21 -11.05
C GLU A 478 19.31 20.40 -9.80
N SER A 479 20.60 20.34 -9.51
CA SER A 479 21.13 19.79 -8.27
C SER A 479 21.96 20.84 -7.55
N GLY A 480 21.61 21.10 -6.29
CA GLY A 480 22.45 21.87 -5.36
C GLY A 480 23.32 20.98 -4.48
N TRP A 481 23.27 19.66 -4.65
CA TRP A 481 23.95 18.71 -3.78
C TRP A 481 25.46 18.65 -4.03
N ASN A 482 26.25 18.89 -2.98
CA ASN A 482 27.72 18.81 -3.01
C ASN A 482 28.30 17.84 -1.96
N GLY A 483 27.44 17.03 -1.32
CA GLY A 483 27.83 16.06 -0.27
C GLY A 483 28.02 16.66 1.12
N ILE A 484 28.16 17.98 1.24
CA ILE A 484 28.53 18.68 2.49
C ILE A 484 27.40 19.56 3.00
N ALA A 485 26.87 20.45 2.15
CA ALA A 485 25.89 21.44 2.53
C ALA A 485 24.58 20.79 3.00
N SER A 486 24.07 21.22 4.16
CA SER A 486 22.77 20.79 4.67
C SER A 486 21.62 21.58 4.06
N ALA A 487 21.87 22.79 3.59
CA ALA A 487 20.86 23.69 3.01
C ALA A 487 21.39 24.46 1.80
N VAL A 488 20.46 24.89 0.94
CA VAL A 488 20.71 25.79 -0.21
C VAL A 488 19.79 27.01 -0.08
N CYS A 489 20.36 28.19 -0.35
CA CYS A 489 19.60 29.43 -0.51
C CYS A 489 19.20 29.58 -1.99
N HIS A 490 17.91 29.49 -2.28
CA HIS A 490 17.34 29.67 -3.63
C HIS A 490 17.02 31.12 -3.95
N ARG A 491 16.76 31.94 -2.93
CA ARG A 491 16.47 33.36 -3.05
C ARG A 491 16.97 34.07 -1.80
N SER A 492 17.65 35.18 -1.97
CA SER A 492 18.03 36.07 -0.86
C SER A 492 17.02 37.20 -0.73
N GLY A 493 16.61 37.52 0.49
CA GLY A 493 15.69 38.58 0.85
C GLY A 493 16.11 39.22 2.17
N THR A 494 15.42 40.31 2.54
CA THR A 494 15.77 41.14 3.71
C THR A 494 14.74 41.11 4.81
N ASP A 495 13.51 40.63 4.54
CA ASP A 495 12.36 40.89 5.42
C ASP A 495 11.98 39.70 6.29
N ALA A 496 12.09 38.48 5.77
CA ALA A 496 11.79 37.23 6.45
C ALA A 496 12.43 36.05 5.73
N THR A 497 12.36 34.85 6.33
CA THR A 497 12.86 33.62 5.75
C THR A 497 11.75 32.56 5.69
N ILE A 498 11.63 31.86 4.56
CA ILE A 498 10.83 30.64 4.45
C ILE A 498 11.79 29.48 4.28
N LEU A 499 11.68 28.48 5.16
CA LEU A 499 12.48 27.26 5.14
C LEU A 499 11.59 26.07 4.74
N THR A 500 12.08 25.23 3.84
CA THR A 500 11.39 24.02 3.42
C THR A 500 12.36 22.89 3.04
N TYR A 501 11.84 21.75 2.55
CA TYR A 501 12.63 20.67 1.98
C TYR A 501 11.88 19.93 0.86
N GLY A 502 12.62 19.16 0.06
CA GLY A 502 12.07 18.37 -1.03
C GLY A 502 11.32 19.22 -2.06
N THR A 503 10.29 18.66 -2.66
CA THR A 503 9.52 19.30 -3.74
C THR A 503 8.52 20.36 -3.26
N MET A 504 8.36 20.58 -1.95
CA MET A 504 7.61 21.72 -1.43
C MET A 504 8.28 23.06 -1.81
N LEU A 505 9.53 23.02 -2.26
CA LEU A 505 10.26 24.17 -2.80
C LEU A 505 9.47 24.96 -3.85
N GLU A 506 8.74 24.29 -4.74
CA GLU A 506 7.94 24.94 -5.79
C GLU A 506 6.87 25.86 -5.20
N ASN A 507 6.10 25.35 -4.23
CA ASN A 507 5.05 26.15 -3.57
C ASN A 507 5.65 27.33 -2.80
N VAL A 508 6.80 27.12 -2.14
CA VAL A 508 7.49 28.16 -1.39
C VAL A 508 8.07 29.26 -2.32
N LEU A 509 8.65 28.87 -3.46
CA LEU A 509 9.14 29.84 -4.46
C LEU A 509 7.97 30.68 -5.03
N SER A 510 6.86 30.04 -5.36
CA SER A 510 5.65 30.72 -5.83
C SER A 510 5.08 31.67 -4.74
N ALA A 511 5.09 31.25 -3.47
CA ALA A 511 4.71 32.12 -2.35
C ALA A 511 5.64 33.33 -2.22
N ALA A 512 6.95 33.14 -2.42
CA ALA A 512 7.93 34.23 -2.40
C ALA A 512 7.71 35.25 -3.53
N GLU A 513 7.22 34.81 -4.70
CA GLU A 513 6.81 35.72 -5.78
C GLU A 513 5.57 36.53 -5.41
N ILE A 514 4.56 35.89 -4.81
CA ILE A 514 3.36 36.58 -4.31
C ILE A 514 3.74 37.65 -3.27
N LEU A 515 4.61 37.33 -2.32
CA LEU A 515 5.10 38.25 -1.28
C LEU A 515 5.89 39.41 -1.89
N SER A 516 6.75 39.13 -2.88
CA SER A 516 7.52 40.16 -3.59
C SER A 516 6.62 41.18 -4.30
N ALA A 517 5.53 40.72 -4.91
CA ALA A 517 4.53 41.59 -5.53
C ALA A 517 3.81 42.51 -4.49
N GLN A 518 3.83 42.13 -3.21
CA GLN A 518 3.31 42.89 -2.08
C GLN A 518 4.40 43.71 -1.38
N GLY A 519 5.62 43.79 -1.93
CA GLY A 519 6.75 44.53 -1.38
C GLY A 519 7.51 43.86 -0.25
N VAL A 520 7.32 42.53 -0.05
CA VAL A 520 8.01 41.74 0.98
C VAL A 520 9.05 40.84 0.32
N ASN A 521 10.33 41.09 0.60
CA ASN A 521 11.45 40.32 0.03
C ASN A 521 11.91 39.22 1.00
N VAL A 522 11.60 37.97 0.69
CA VAL A 522 11.90 36.84 1.55
C VAL A 522 13.11 36.05 1.08
N THR A 523 13.89 35.58 2.05
CA THR A 523 14.91 34.53 1.84
C THR A 523 14.20 33.17 1.74
N VAL A 524 14.55 32.36 0.72
CA VAL A 524 14.05 30.98 0.56
C VAL A 524 15.20 30.03 0.79
N LEU A 525 15.14 29.29 1.89
CA LEU A 525 16.09 28.25 2.26
C LEU A 525 15.45 26.87 2.05
N ARG A 526 16.20 25.96 1.49
CA ARG A 526 15.79 24.56 1.34
C ARG A 526 16.79 23.63 2.00
N LEU A 527 16.33 22.78 2.90
CA LEU A 527 17.13 21.69 3.44
C LEU A 527 17.24 20.56 2.43
N MET A 528 18.44 20.10 2.21
CA MET A 528 18.77 18.88 1.45
C MET A 528 18.95 17.70 2.41
N LYS A 529 19.49 17.97 3.59
CA LYS A 529 19.65 17.04 4.70
C LYS A 529 18.76 17.52 5.86
N ILE A 530 17.75 16.72 6.19
CA ILE A 530 16.78 17.05 7.26
C ILE A 530 17.08 16.35 8.58
N ASP A 531 17.99 15.39 8.56
CA ASP A 531 18.61 14.79 9.75
C ASP A 531 20.05 14.35 9.42
N PRO A 532 21.04 14.61 10.30
CA PRO A 532 20.94 15.43 11.51
C PRO A 532 20.65 16.92 11.20
N LEU A 533 19.88 17.56 12.09
CA LEU A 533 19.62 19.00 12.01
C LEU A 533 20.89 19.80 12.31
N CYS A 534 21.12 20.86 11.52
CA CYS A 534 22.30 21.73 11.64
C CYS A 534 21.88 23.18 11.92
N ALA A 535 21.24 23.46 13.05
CA ALA A 535 20.74 24.78 13.42
C ALA A 535 21.84 25.86 13.40
N GLU A 536 23.06 25.56 13.86
CA GLU A 536 24.21 26.47 13.85
C GLU A 536 24.62 26.90 12.42
N GLN A 537 24.48 26.00 11.44
CA GLN A 537 24.79 26.31 10.04
C GLN A 537 23.66 27.10 9.37
N LEU A 538 22.42 26.94 9.84
CA LEU A 538 21.24 27.60 9.28
C LEU A 538 21.09 29.03 9.81
N LEU A 539 21.36 29.26 11.09
CA LEU A 539 21.12 30.54 11.74
C LEU A 539 21.74 31.76 10.99
N PRO A 540 22.99 31.70 10.48
CA PRO A 540 23.56 32.79 9.70
C PRO A 540 22.87 33.10 8.37
N LEU A 541 22.05 32.16 7.86
CA LEU A 541 21.32 32.27 6.59
C LEU A 541 19.90 32.84 6.80
N ILE A 542 19.41 32.87 8.04
CA ILE A 542 18.07 33.33 8.37
C ILE A 542 18.06 34.87 8.46
N THR A 543 17.12 35.48 7.78
CA THR A 543 16.82 36.91 7.83
C THR A 543 15.42 37.14 8.37
N GLY A 544 15.25 37.99 9.38
CA GLY A 544 13.95 38.31 9.98
C GLY A 544 13.23 37.09 10.57
N ASP A 545 11.91 37.11 10.52
CA ASP A 545 11.07 36.01 11.01
C ASP A 545 11.22 34.73 10.16
N LEU A 546 11.16 33.58 10.79
CA LEU A 546 11.28 32.28 10.13
C LEU A 546 9.93 31.57 10.05
N LEU A 547 9.50 31.23 8.84
CA LEU A 547 8.39 30.33 8.58
C LEU A 547 8.94 28.97 8.06
N ILE A 548 8.66 27.87 8.77
CA ILE A 548 9.02 26.52 8.34
C ILE A 548 7.80 25.88 7.67
N VAL A 549 7.95 25.44 6.42
CA VAL A 549 6.87 24.83 5.63
C VAL A 549 7.25 23.41 5.27
N GLU A 550 6.44 22.43 5.70
CA GLU A 550 6.76 21.02 5.51
C GLU A 550 5.55 20.15 5.16
N GLU A 551 5.78 19.18 4.28
CA GLU A 551 4.79 18.18 3.86
C GLU A 551 4.92 16.93 4.76
N ALA A 552 4.64 17.09 6.05
CA ALA A 552 4.72 16.06 7.07
C ALA A 552 3.52 16.15 8.03
N ALA A 553 3.17 15.04 8.65
CA ALA A 553 2.11 14.97 9.65
C ALA A 553 2.69 15.13 11.05
N GLY A 554 2.62 16.34 11.61
CA GLY A 554 2.78 16.65 13.03
C GLY A 554 4.07 16.22 13.76
N ALA A 555 5.00 15.52 13.14
CA ALA A 555 6.28 15.11 13.72
C ALA A 555 7.42 15.30 12.72
N GLY A 556 7.33 16.38 11.95
CA GLY A 556 8.34 16.79 11.00
C GLY A 556 9.59 17.35 11.66
N ILE A 557 10.25 18.25 10.97
CA ILE A 557 11.47 18.88 11.50
C ILE A 557 11.17 20.18 12.27
N GLY A 558 10.00 20.82 12.04
CA GLY A 558 9.71 22.20 12.46
C GLY A 558 9.89 22.43 13.95
N GLU A 559 9.24 21.61 14.78
CA GLU A 559 9.34 21.73 16.24
C GLU A 559 10.76 21.53 16.77
N ALA A 560 11.44 20.49 16.29
CA ALA A 560 12.81 20.19 16.74
C ALA A 560 13.80 21.26 16.27
N LEU A 561 13.67 21.73 15.04
CA LEU A 561 14.52 22.81 14.51
C LEU A 561 14.26 24.14 15.24
N ALA A 562 12.99 24.47 15.48
CA ALA A 562 12.62 25.65 16.25
C ALA A 562 13.21 25.62 17.67
N TRP A 563 13.19 24.44 18.32
CA TRP A 563 13.81 24.24 19.63
C TRP A 563 15.32 24.51 19.60
N GLU A 564 16.05 23.96 18.63
CA GLU A 564 17.49 24.16 18.52
C GLU A 564 17.86 25.61 18.13
N LEU A 565 17.13 26.23 17.23
CA LEU A 565 17.34 27.63 16.84
C LEU A 565 17.07 28.59 18.00
N ARG A 566 16.03 28.37 18.81
CA ARG A 566 15.74 29.22 19.99
C ARG A 566 16.79 29.15 21.08
N LYS A 567 17.54 28.06 21.19
CA LYS A 567 18.70 27.99 22.09
C LYS A 567 19.84 28.92 21.63
N LEU A 568 19.99 29.09 20.33
CA LEU A 568 21.04 29.92 19.72
C LEU A 568 20.62 31.39 19.60
N ALA A 569 19.36 31.64 19.28
CA ALA A 569 18.76 32.94 19.07
C ALA A 569 17.36 33.01 19.72
N PRO A 570 17.26 33.28 21.03
CA PRO A 570 15.99 33.29 21.76
C PRO A 570 14.95 34.28 21.24
N GLU A 571 15.41 35.37 20.61
CA GLU A 571 14.60 36.44 20.02
C GLU A 571 14.06 36.09 18.64
N LEU A 572 14.57 35.03 17.98
CA LEU A 572 14.12 34.64 16.66
C LEU A 572 12.67 34.15 16.72
N ARG A 573 11.79 34.82 16.01
CA ARG A 573 10.41 34.37 15.85
C ARG A 573 10.34 33.28 14.81
N ILE A 574 9.76 32.15 15.23
CA ILE A 574 9.64 30.97 14.41
C ILE A 574 8.20 30.47 14.44
N ASP A 575 7.64 30.28 13.26
CA ASP A 575 6.32 29.69 13.06
C ASP A 575 6.42 28.51 12.07
N GLY A 576 5.41 27.64 12.05
CA GLY A 576 5.40 26.44 11.24
C GLY A 576 4.08 26.21 10.51
N MET A 577 4.18 25.60 9.35
CA MET A 577 3.05 25.07 8.58
C MET A 577 3.35 23.64 8.20
N ASP A 578 2.47 22.72 8.62
CA ASP A 578 2.52 21.30 8.29
C ASP A 578 1.10 20.74 8.03
N LEU A 579 0.98 19.45 7.85
CA LEU A 579 -0.31 18.79 7.65
C LEU A 579 -1.07 18.52 8.97
N GLY A 580 -0.48 18.82 10.12
CA GLY A 580 -1.05 18.51 11.44
C GLY A 580 -1.07 17.02 11.75
N CYS A 581 -1.39 16.68 13.00
CA CYS A 581 -1.53 15.28 13.44
C CYS A 581 -2.89 14.72 12.98
N ARG A 582 -3.02 14.43 11.68
CA ARG A 582 -4.27 13.95 11.07
C ARG A 582 -4.03 13.06 9.86
N PHE A 583 -5.03 12.25 9.49
CA PHE A 583 -5.05 11.56 8.22
C PHE A 583 -5.55 12.50 7.12
N ILE A 584 -4.87 12.47 5.97
CA ILE A 584 -5.15 13.35 4.83
C ILE A 584 -6.00 12.58 3.82
N THR A 585 -7.13 13.16 3.40
CA THR A 585 -8.04 12.53 2.42
C THR A 585 -7.40 12.39 1.03
N HIS A 586 -8.11 11.73 0.12
CA HIS A 586 -7.70 11.59 -1.29
C HIS A 586 -8.11 12.81 -2.13
N GLY A 587 -7.39 13.05 -3.22
CA GLY A 587 -7.64 14.13 -4.18
C GLY A 587 -6.40 14.41 -5.03
N SER A 588 -6.46 15.38 -5.93
CA SER A 588 -5.27 15.86 -6.63
C SER A 588 -4.36 16.66 -5.69
N LEU A 589 -3.05 16.67 -5.95
CA LEU A 589 -2.11 17.42 -5.09
C LEU A 589 -2.48 18.90 -4.94
N PRO A 590 -2.85 19.65 -6.02
CA PRO A 590 -3.25 21.04 -5.86
C PRO A 590 -4.49 21.26 -4.99
N GLU A 591 -5.49 20.35 -5.07
CA GLU A 591 -6.67 20.40 -4.20
C GLU A 591 -6.30 20.15 -2.74
N LEU A 592 -5.43 19.16 -2.49
CA LEU A 592 -4.96 18.83 -1.14
C LEU A 592 -4.12 19.96 -0.55
N TYR A 593 -3.17 20.52 -1.28
CA TYR A 593 -2.39 21.66 -0.79
C TYR A 593 -3.29 22.85 -0.43
N ARG A 594 -4.26 23.19 -1.28
CA ARG A 594 -5.21 24.28 -0.99
C ARG A 594 -6.08 23.99 0.23
N HIS A 595 -6.59 22.75 0.34
CA HIS A 595 -7.46 22.36 1.45
C HIS A 595 -6.72 22.37 2.79
N TYR A 596 -5.46 21.95 2.80
CA TYR A 596 -4.64 21.87 4.01
C TYR A 596 -3.72 23.08 4.23
N GLY A 597 -3.80 24.09 3.38
CA GLY A 597 -3.11 25.35 3.55
C GLY A 597 -1.62 25.36 3.21
N LEU A 598 -1.16 24.42 2.37
CA LEU A 598 0.22 24.33 1.88
C LEU A 598 0.38 24.83 0.43
N ASP A 599 -0.64 25.47 -0.12
CA ASP A 599 -0.58 26.17 -1.41
C ASP A 599 0.16 27.52 -1.29
N PRO A 600 0.65 28.09 -2.40
CA PRO A 600 1.44 29.34 -2.39
C PRO A 600 0.75 30.51 -1.73
N GLU A 601 -0.55 30.69 -1.96
CA GLU A 601 -1.36 31.77 -1.40
C GLU A 601 -1.48 31.67 0.12
N SER A 602 -1.72 30.45 0.63
CA SER A 602 -1.82 30.16 2.06
C SER A 602 -0.47 30.37 2.78
N ILE A 603 0.63 29.95 2.15
CA ILE A 603 1.99 30.17 2.68
C ILE A 603 2.30 31.67 2.76
N ALA A 604 2.04 32.42 1.69
CA ALA A 604 2.26 33.86 1.65
C ALA A 604 1.43 34.60 2.71
N LYS A 605 0.14 34.24 2.84
CA LYS A 605 -0.76 34.80 3.85
C LYS A 605 -0.25 34.53 5.27
N ARG A 606 0.16 33.30 5.56
CA ARG A 606 0.66 32.93 6.90
C ARG A 606 1.89 33.74 7.30
N LEU A 607 2.84 33.91 6.39
CA LEU A 607 4.02 34.74 6.68
C LEU A 607 3.65 36.19 6.97
N MET A 608 2.68 36.75 6.24
CA MET A 608 2.19 38.11 6.51
C MET A 608 1.52 38.22 7.89
N GLU A 609 0.77 37.21 8.32
CA GLU A 609 0.17 37.17 9.66
C GLU A 609 1.22 37.12 10.76
N VAL A 610 2.29 36.31 10.58
CA VAL A 610 3.43 36.21 11.54
C VAL A 610 4.08 37.59 11.73
N ARG A 611 4.28 38.34 10.65
CA ARG A 611 4.89 39.68 10.67
C ARG A 611 3.97 40.77 11.24
N GLN A 612 2.64 40.68 11.03
CA GLN A 612 1.67 41.67 11.50
C GLN A 612 1.37 41.59 13.00
N ASN A 613 1.56 40.45 13.64
CA ASN A 613 1.41 40.29 15.08
C ASN A 613 2.47 41.11 15.88
N GLU A 614 3.11 42.09 15.25
CA GLU A 614 4.02 43.08 15.82
C GLU A 614 3.32 44.34 16.36
N SER A 615 2.06 44.58 16.00
CA SER A 615 1.29 45.76 16.40
C SER A 615 0.23 45.40 17.43
#